data_56c93fcf32d1ab74de36f1eb375198d7
#
_entry.id   56c93fcf32d1ab74de36f1eb375198d7
#
_cell.length_a   1.000
_cell.length_b   1.000
_cell.length_c   1.000
_cell.angle_alpha   90.00
_cell.angle_beta   90.00
_cell.angle_gamma   90.00
#
_symmetry.space_group_name_H-M   'P 1'
#
loop_
_entity.id
_entity.type
_entity.pdbx_description
1 polymer ?
#
loop_
_entity_poly.entity_id
_entity_poly.type
_entity_poly.pdbx_seq_one_letter_code
_entity_poly.pdbx_strand_id
1 'polypeptide(L)'
;RGEKMKNEKIIFESENIYYIQVNELLINDYLKMVNDPEVQKGISHKLKQFTYEQELEWVKMKLREKANIFTMLEKTTGKFIGNIEIMHIINGIGEIGITITRNKQNHHYCEEAMKAIMDYGYNILNLDGFELNVYKTNPKAIHCYEKVGFVAIGTGKTDDDIHMTYNKPKLIQYTSYDYEFVYQVKKEVYQKYVEECFGTWDEELQRNLYNQFIEIEKDNLYIIQLNGKDIGFYNGKTLEDGSYEIGNICIIPGYQGKGIGTQILTDIIKLHKGQDLHLQYFKQ
;
A
#
# COMPACT_ATOMS: atom_id res chain seq x y z
N ARG A 1 -24.15 -22.86 10.03
CA ARG A 1 -22.89 -22.37 9.41
C ARG A 1 -22.19 -21.32 10.29
N GLY A 2 -22.91 -20.38 10.93
CA GLY A 2 -22.33 -19.33 11.79
C GLY A 2 -21.67 -19.83 13.08
N GLU A 3 -22.07 -20.97 13.63
CA GLU A 3 -21.48 -21.53 14.86
C GLU A 3 -20.16 -22.28 14.62
N LYS A 4 -19.95 -22.89 13.45
CA LYS A 4 -18.70 -23.60 13.12
C LYS A 4 -17.50 -22.64 12.88
N MET A 5 -17.76 -21.38 12.56
CA MET A 5 -16.72 -20.37 12.26
C MET A 5 -16.24 -19.61 13.50
N LYS A 6 -16.92 -19.76 14.67
CA LYS A 6 -16.53 -19.09 15.93
C LYS A 6 -15.20 -19.57 16.53
N ASN A 7 -14.64 -20.67 16.02
CA ASN A 7 -13.41 -21.27 16.54
C ASN A 7 -12.19 -21.11 15.61
N GLU A 8 -12.33 -20.43 14.45
CA GLU A 8 -11.20 -20.24 13.55
C GLU A 8 -10.28 -19.13 14.10
N LYS A 9 -8.98 -19.43 14.13
CA LYS A 9 -7.98 -18.45 14.57
C LYS A 9 -7.87 -17.31 13.55
N ILE A 10 -8.28 -16.12 13.96
CA ILE A 10 -8.03 -14.89 13.19
C ILE A 10 -6.52 -14.61 13.26
N ILE A 11 -5.88 -14.51 12.09
CA ILE A 11 -4.46 -14.22 11.98
C ILE A 11 -4.23 -12.71 12.06
N PHE A 12 -5.02 -11.93 11.30
CA PHE A 12 -5.12 -10.48 11.37
C PHE A 12 -6.51 -10.04 10.90
N GLU A 13 -6.79 -8.75 11.01
CA GLU A 13 -8.08 -8.19 10.62
C GLU A 13 -7.92 -6.77 10.05
N SER A 14 -8.90 -6.33 9.27
CA SER A 14 -9.08 -4.95 8.82
C SER A 14 -10.46 -4.45 9.25
N GLU A 15 -10.93 -3.34 8.75
CA GLU A 15 -12.21 -2.75 9.16
C GLU A 15 -13.38 -3.72 9.00
N ASN A 16 -13.51 -4.35 7.82
CA ASN A 16 -14.65 -5.18 7.45
C ASN A 16 -14.31 -6.66 7.24
N ILE A 17 -13.03 -7.05 7.34
CA ILE A 17 -12.55 -8.39 6.94
C ILE A 17 -11.78 -9.05 8.08
N TYR A 18 -12.09 -10.34 8.36
CA TYR A 18 -11.22 -11.25 9.08
C TYR A 18 -10.38 -12.07 8.11
N TYR A 19 -9.10 -12.24 8.44
CA TYR A 19 -8.16 -13.06 7.68
C TYR A 19 -7.80 -14.27 8.51
N ILE A 20 -8.19 -15.44 8.00
CA ILE A 20 -7.91 -16.74 8.63
C ILE A 20 -7.04 -17.58 7.71
N GLN A 21 -6.40 -18.60 8.24
CA GLN A 21 -5.69 -19.57 7.41
C GLN A 21 -6.67 -20.30 6.48
N VAL A 22 -6.22 -20.67 5.26
CA VAL A 22 -7.03 -21.57 4.42
C VAL A 22 -7.32 -22.86 5.15
N ASN A 23 -8.52 -23.42 4.99
CA ASN A 23 -8.91 -24.66 5.66
C ASN A 23 -9.90 -25.50 4.86
N GLU A 24 -9.98 -26.77 5.21
CA GLU A 24 -10.78 -27.78 4.51
C GLU A 24 -12.29 -27.52 4.62
N LEU A 25 -12.77 -26.80 5.63
CA LEU A 25 -14.20 -26.52 5.82
C LEU A 25 -14.77 -25.59 4.75
N LEU A 26 -13.89 -24.84 4.05
CA LEU A 26 -14.25 -23.84 3.05
C LEU A 26 -14.02 -24.30 1.60
N ILE A 27 -13.65 -25.57 1.37
CA ILE A 27 -13.37 -26.09 0.02
C ILE A 27 -14.52 -25.84 -0.95
N ASN A 28 -15.77 -26.01 -0.53
CA ASN A 28 -16.93 -25.75 -1.39
C ASN A 28 -17.06 -24.26 -1.79
N ASP A 29 -16.63 -23.33 -0.93
CA ASP A 29 -16.61 -21.90 -1.22
C ASP A 29 -15.44 -21.59 -2.16
N TYR A 30 -14.26 -22.20 -1.96
CA TYR A 30 -13.12 -22.10 -2.89
C TYR A 30 -13.47 -22.63 -4.28
N LEU A 31 -14.05 -23.82 -4.37
CA LEU A 31 -14.49 -24.41 -5.65
C LEU A 31 -15.49 -23.52 -6.40
N LYS A 32 -16.46 -22.96 -5.68
CA LYS A 32 -17.40 -22.01 -6.29
C LYS A 32 -16.68 -20.80 -6.89
N MET A 33 -15.67 -20.29 -6.19
CA MET A 33 -14.91 -19.13 -6.63
C MET A 33 -14.01 -19.48 -7.82
N VAL A 34 -13.17 -20.51 -7.70
CA VAL A 34 -12.20 -20.84 -8.76
C VAL A 34 -12.83 -21.42 -10.02
N ASN A 35 -14.05 -21.97 -9.92
CA ASN A 35 -14.81 -22.49 -11.06
C ASN A 35 -15.80 -21.47 -11.65
N ASP A 36 -15.93 -20.27 -11.09
CA ASP A 36 -16.73 -19.21 -11.70
C ASP A 36 -15.99 -18.64 -12.93
N PRO A 37 -16.58 -18.73 -14.15
CA PRO A 37 -15.92 -18.27 -15.36
C PRO A 37 -15.52 -16.77 -15.33
N GLU A 38 -16.30 -15.92 -14.65
CA GLU A 38 -16.00 -14.50 -14.53
C GLU A 38 -14.82 -14.24 -13.59
N VAL A 39 -14.66 -15.05 -12.53
CA VAL A 39 -13.49 -15.02 -11.66
C VAL A 39 -12.25 -15.53 -12.41
N GLN A 40 -12.40 -16.63 -13.15
CA GLN A 40 -11.30 -17.23 -13.90
C GLN A 40 -10.69 -16.28 -14.94
N LYS A 41 -11.48 -15.43 -15.59
CA LYS A 41 -10.96 -14.41 -16.52
C LYS A 41 -9.89 -13.50 -15.90
N GLY A 42 -9.92 -13.32 -14.59
CA GLY A 42 -8.94 -12.50 -13.86
C GLY A 42 -7.72 -13.26 -13.33
N ILE A 43 -7.74 -14.59 -13.33
CA ILE A 43 -6.70 -15.42 -12.71
C ILE A 43 -6.09 -16.48 -13.62
N SER A 44 -6.64 -16.72 -14.81
CA SER A 44 -6.14 -17.72 -15.75
C SER A 44 -6.45 -17.36 -17.20
N HIS A 45 -5.48 -17.58 -18.10
CA HIS A 45 -5.68 -17.44 -19.55
C HIS A 45 -6.58 -18.54 -20.14
N LYS A 46 -6.77 -19.65 -19.42
CA LYS A 46 -7.59 -20.79 -19.87
C LYS A 46 -8.58 -21.17 -18.80
N LEU A 47 -9.84 -21.28 -19.18
CA LEU A 47 -10.86 -21.81 -18.28
C LEU A 47 -10.53 -23.28 -17.93
N LYS A 48 -10.57 -23.57 -16.64
CA LYS A 48 -10.34 -24.91 -16.07
C LYS A 48 -11.48 -25.22 -15.09
N GLN A 49 -11.80 -26.49 -14.99
CA GLN A 49 -12.69 -26.98 -13.93
C GLN A 49 -11.85 -27.72 -12.88
N PHE A 50 -11.91 -27.25 -11.66
CA PHE A 50 -11.25 -27.88 -10.52
C PHE A 50 -12.22 -28.81 -9.80
N THR A 51 -11.74 -29.98 -9.38
CA THR A 51 -12.52 -30.92 -8.58
C THR A 51 -12.34 -30.66 -7.09
N TYR A 52 -13.18 -31.30 -6.28
CA TYR A 52 -13.07 -31.25 -4.81
C TYR A 52 -11.73 -31.78 -4.32
N GLU A 53 -11.25 -32.87 -4.90
CA GLU A 53 -9.99 -33.53 -4.56
C GLU A 53 -8.78 -32.63 -4.88
N GLN A 54 -8.82 -31.94 -6.02
CA GLN A 54 -7.76 -30.99 -6.41
C GLN A 54 -7.70 -29.80 -5.44
N GLU A 55 -8.85 -29.27 -5.07
CA GLU A 55 -8.92 -28.13 -4.15
C GLU A 55 -8.54 -28.55 -2.71
N LEU A 56 -8.91 -29.76 -2.29
CA LEU A 56 -8.48 -30.33 -1.02
C LEU A 56 -6.96 -30.49 -0.97
N GLU A 57 -6.35 -31.03 -2.02
CA GLU A 57 -4.90 -31.21 -2.06
C GLU A 57 -4.18 -29.84 -2.09
N TRP A 58 -4.72 -28.85 -2.80
CA TRP A 58 -4.20 -27.49 -2.79
C TRP A 58 -4.24 -26.89 -1.37
N VAL A 59 -5.34 -27.00 -0.63
CA VAL A 59 -5.42 -26.54 0.77
C VAL A 59 -4.37 -27.23 1.63
N LYS A 60 -4.26 -28.56 1.55
CA LYS A 60 -3.27 -29.34 2.31
C LYS A 60 -1.84 -28.95 1.97
N MET A 61 -1.54 -28.70 0.70
CA MET A 61 -0.24 -28.21 0.24
C MET A 61 0.08 -26.85 0.87
N LYS A 62 -0.82 -25.87 0.77
CA LYS A 62 -0.63 -24.52 1.34
C LYS A 62 -0.42 -24.56 2.87
N LEU A 63 -1.11 -25.47 3.57
CA LEU A 63 -0.93 -25.67 5.01
C LEU A 63 0.43 -26.29 5.34
N ARG A 64 0.88 -27.30 4.59
CA ARG A 64 2.20 -27.95 4.77
C ARG A 64 3.35 -26.96 4.54
N GLU A 65 3.22 -26.13 3.51
CA GLU A 65 4.21 -25.10 3.15
C GLU A 65 4.19 -23.90 4.08
N LYS A 66 3.22 -23.82 4.99
CA LYS A 66 2.97 -22.61 5.81
C LYS A 66 2.89 -21.35 4.96
N ALA A 67 2.23 -21.47 3.80
CA ALA A 67 2.12 -20.38 2.84
C ALA A 67 1.43 -19.16 3.45
N ASN A 68 1.86 -17.96 3.06
CA ASN A 68 1.24 -16.70 3.47
C ASN A 68 -0.03 -16.45 2.65
N ILE A 69 -0.99 -17.36 2.76
CA ILE A 69 -2.29 -17.29 2.11
C ILE A 69 -3.40 -17.25 3.16
N PHE A 70 -4.34 -16.35 2.97
CA PHE A 70 -5.40 -16.09 3.92
C PHE A 70 -6.77 -16.08 3.23
N THR A 71 -7.72 -16.77 3.87
CA THR A 71 -9.12 -16.65 3.51
C THR A 71 -9.71 -15.42 4.14
N MET A 72 -10.39 -14.63 3.32
CA MET A 72 -11.09 -13.42 3.70
C MET A 72 -12.55 -13.74 4.04
N LEU A 73 -12.98 -13.32 5.23
CA LEU A 73 -14.36 -13.46 5.71
C LEU A 73 -14.91 -12.10 6.09
N GLU A 74 -16.13 -11.82 5.65
CA GLU A 74 -16.85 -10.60 6.01
C GLU A 74 -17.19 -10.58 7.51
N LYS A 75 -16.77 -9.54 8.24
CA LYS A 75 -16.96 -9.45 9.70
C LYS A 75 -18.42 -9.49 10.12
N THR A 76 -19.29 -8.83 9.39
CA THR A 76 -20.72 -8.72 9.75
C THR A 76 -21.51 -10.01 9.57
N THR A 77 -21.11 -10.85 8.60
CA THR A 77 -21.90 -12.05 8.23
C THR A 77 -21.16 -13.37 8.37
N GLY A 78 -19.83 -13.32 8.54
CA GLY A 78 -18.94 -14.49 8.48
C GLY A 78 -18.87 -15.15 7.10
N LYS A 79 -19.39 -14.49 6.04
CA LYS A 79 -19.41 -15.07 4.70
C LYS A 79 -18.05 -14.95 4.02
N PHE A 80 -17.75 -15.94 3.19
CA PHE A 80 -16.57 -16.00 2.36
C PHE A 80 -16.54 -14.85 1.34
N ILE A 81 -15.42 -14.14 1.28
CA ILE A 81 -15.15 -13.07 0.32
C ILE A 81 -14.21 -13.57 -0.78
N GLY A 82 -13.16 -14.28 -0.41
CA GLY A 82 -12.12 -14.71 -1.33
C GLY A 82 -10.83 -15.09 -0.60
N ASN A 83 -9.73 -15.16 -1.33
CA ASN A 83 -8.39 -15.43 -0.79
C ASN A 83 -7.43 -14.34 -1.20
N ILE A 84 -6.44 -14.06 -0.34
CA ILE A 84 -5.31 -13.16 -0.60
C ILE A 84 -4.03 -13.83 -0.12
N GLU A 85 -2.93 -13.66 -0.87
CA GLU A 85 -1.65 -14.29 -0.53
C GLU A 85 -0.45 -13.39 -0.85
N ILE A 86 0.66 -13.64 -0.13
CA ILE A 86 2.01 -13.18 -0.50
C ILE A 86 2.81 -14.42 -0.87
N MET A 87 3.28 -14.47 -2.10
CA MET A 87 4.08 -15.56 -2.65
C MET A 87 5.41 -15.05 -3.18
N HIS A 88 6.31 -15.95 -3.58
CA HIS A 88 7.56 -15.65 -4.28
C HIS A 88 8.36 -14.51 -3.64
N ILE A 89 8.60 -14.57 -2.32
CA ILE A 89 9.39 -13.54 -1.63
C ILE A 89 10.84 -13.62 -2.10
N ILE A 90 11.31 -12.58 -2.78
CA ILE A 90 12.68 -12.48 -3.32
C ILE A 90 13.24 -11.10 -2.94
N ASN A 91 14.40 -11.05 -2.31
CA ASN A 91 15.08 -9.81 -1.93
C ASN A 91 14.18 -8.81 -1.17
N GLY A 92 13.33 -9.31 -0.28
CA GLY A 92 12.41 -8.46 0.50
C GLY A 92 11.16 -8.00 -0.26
N ILE A 93 10.97 -8.40 -1.52
CA ILE A 93 9.78 -8.09 -2.32
C ILE A 93 8.88 -9.33 -2.39
N GLY A 94 7.61 -9.17 -2.05
CA GLY A 94 6.60 -10.24 -2.10
C GLY A 94 5.61 -10.06 -3.24
N GLU A 95 5.30 -11.13 -3.98
CA GLU A 95 4.25 -11.09 -5.02
C GLU A 95 2.87 -11.26 -4.36
N ILE A 96 1.97 -10.28 -4.54
CA ILE A 96 0.60 -10.37 -4.03
C ILE A 96 -0.32 -10.99 -5.08
N GLY A 97 -1.10 -12.00 -4.63
CA GLY A 97 -2.22 -12.56 -5.36
C GLY A 97 -3.53 -12.36 -4.60
N ILE A 98 -4.59 -11.91 -5.27
CA ILE A 98 -5.91 -11.76 -4.68
C ILE A 98 -7.00 -12.29 -5.61
N THR A 99 -7.93 -13.03 -5.04
CA THR A 99 -9.11 -13.53 -5.74
C THR A 99 -10.35 -13.28 -4.90
N ILE A 100 -11.33 -12.58 -5.47
CA ILE A 100 -12.60 -12.23 -4.80
C ILE A 100 -13.74 -12.89 -5.54
N THR A 101 -14.61 -13.62 -4.79
CA THR A 101 -15.79 -14.26 -5.36
C THR A 101 -16.73 -13.24 -6.01
N ARG A 102 -17.36 -13.61 -7.12
CA ARG A 102 -18.11 -12.69 -8.00
C ARG A 102 -19.13 -11.79 -7.27
N ASN A 103 -19.89 -12.35 -6.34
CA ASN A 103 -20.91 -11.62 -5.57
C ASN A 103 -20.33 -10.70 -4.47
N LYS A 104 -19.01 -10.68 -4.27
CA LYS A 104 -18.30 -9.81 -3.33
C LYS A 104 -17.39 -8.80 -4.05
N GLN A 105 -17.35 -8.81 -5.38
CA GLN A 105 -16.67 -7.78 -6.17
C GLN A 105 -17.45 -6.45 -6.15
N ASN A 106 -16.77 -5.33 -6.38
CA ASN A 106 -17.31 -3.96 -6.37
C ASN A 106 -17.83 -3.50 -4.98
N HIS A 107 -17.31 -4.05 -3.89
CA HIS A 107 -17.66 -3.69 -2.50
C HIS A 107 -16.45 -3.15 -1.72
N HIS A 108 -15.43 -2.61 -2.40
CA HIS A 108 -14.19 -2.07 -1.83
C HIS A 108 -13.31 -3.09 -1.08
N TYR A 109 -13.67 -4.36 -1.02
CA TYR A 109 -12.87 -5.40 -0.36
C TYR A 109 -11.46 -5.56 -0.96
N CYS A 110 -11.28 -5.30 -2.27
CA CYS A 110 -9.96 -5.35 -2.91
C CYS A 110 -9.00 -4.34 -2.28
N GLU A 111 -9.39 -3.07 -2.20
CA GLU A 111 -8.56 -2.00 -1.64
C GLU A 111 -8.23 -2.25 -0.17
N GLU A 112 -9.23 -2.65 0.61
CA GLU A 112 -9.08 -2.97 2.03
C GLU A 112 -8.14 -4.15 2.23
N ALA A 113 -8.34 -5.24 1.48
CA ALA A 113 -7.54 -6.45 1.59
C ALA A 113 -6.08 -6.22 1.16
N MET A 114 -5.85 -5.46 0.09
CA MET A 114 -4.51 -5.10 -0.37
C MET A 114 -3.75 -4.33 0.71
N LYS A 115 -4.36 -3.32 1.32
CA LYS A 115 -3.73 -2.56 2.42
C LYS A 115 -3.40 -3.45 3.61
N ALA A 116 -4.35 -4.30 4.03
CA ALA A 116 -4.16 -5.18 5.17
C ALA A 116 -3.06 -6.23 4.95
N ILE A 117 -2.97 -6.83 3.76
CA ILE A 117 -1.91 -7.81 3.46
C ILE A 117 -0.53 -7.14 3.34
N MET A 118 -0.48 -5.90 2.84
CA MET A 118 0.76 -5.12 2.79
C MET A 118 1.22 -4.76 4.20
N ASP A 119 0.32 -4.35 5.09
CA ASP A 119 0.65 -4.13 6.51
C ASP A 119 1.17 -5.41 7.19
N TYR A 120 0.56 -6.55 6.91
CA TYR A 120 1.05 -7.86 7.36
C TYR A 120 2.44 -8.14 6.80
N GLY A 121 2.67 -7.94 5.53
CA GLY A 121 3.97 -8.13 4.87
C GLY A 121 5.07 -7.24 5.47
N TYR A 122 4.80 -5.97 5.70
CA TYR A 122 5.76 -5.05 6.33
C TYR A 122 6.04 -5.38 7.80
N ASN A 123 5.01 -5.64 8.60
CA ASN A 123 5.15 -5.71 10.05
C ASN A 123 5.50 -7.13 10.55
N ILE A 124 5.12 -8.18 9.82
CA ILE A 124 5.31 -9.58 10.24
C ILE A 124 6.37 -10.28 9.40
N LEU A 125 6.39 -10.03 8.08
CA LEU A 125 7.36 -10.68 7.19
C LEU A 125 8.59 -9.82 6.93
N ASN A 126 8.62 -8.56 7.41
CA ASN A 126 9.70 -7.57 7.22
C ASN A 126 10.04 -7.36 5.74
N LEU A 127 9.02 -7.27 4.89
CA LEU A 127 9.22 -7.00 3.47
C LEU A 127 9.54 -5.52 3.23
N ASP A 128 10.25 -5.25 2.12
CA ASP A 128 10.57 -3.89 1.66
C ASP A 128 9.58 -3.36 0.62
N GLY A 129 8.82 -4.25 -0.01
CA GLY A 129 7.88 -3.88 -1.06
C GLY A 129 7.07 -5.07 -1.58
N PHE A 130 6.24 -4.77 -2.57
CA PHE A 130 5.34 -5.75 -3.18
C PHE A 130 5.33 -5.61 -4.69
N GLU A 131 5.03 -6.69 -5.37
CA GLU A 131 4.77 -6.73 -6.79
C GLU A 131 3.52 -7.55 -7.07
N LEU A 132 2.95 -7.39 -8.24
CA LEU A 132 1.88 -8.22 -8.77
C LEU A 132 1.88 -8.22 -10.29
N ASN A 133 1.22 -9.22 -10.86
CA ASN A 133 0.94 -9.29 -12.28
C ASN A 133 -0.57 -9.27 -12.49
N VAL A 134 -1.06 -8.43 -13.40
CA VAL A 134 -2.49 -8.27 -13.69
C VAL A 134 -2.74 -8.29 -15.18
N TYR A 135 -3.79 -8.98 -15.63
CA TYR A 135 -4.16 -9.00 -17.04
C TYR A 135 -4.59 -7.61 -17.53
N LYS A 136 -4.10 -7.19 -18.69
CA LYS A 136 -4.50 -5.96 -19.39
C LYS A 136 -6.02 -5.88 -19.58
N THR A 137 -6.67 -7.04 -19.66
CA THR A 137 -8.13 -7.19 -19.81
C THR A 137 -8.91 -7.07 -18.49
N ASN A 138 -8.23 -6.82 -17.34
CA ASN A 138 -8.85 -6.66 -16.03
C ASN A 138 -8.74 -5.22 -15.51
N PRO A 139 -9.40 -4.22 -16.16
CA PRO A 139 -9.27 -2.81 -15.78
C PRO A 139 -9.75 -2.52 -14.35
N LYS A 140 -10.67 -3.31 -13.81
CA LYS A 140 -11.15 -3.15 -12.42
C LYS A 140 -10.05 -3.45 -11.40
N ALA A 141 -9.29 -4.52 -11.62
CA ALA A 141 -8.17 -4.85 -10.74
C ALA A 141 -7.04 -3.82 -10.89
N ILE A 142 -6.69 -3.42 -12.13
CA ILE A 142 -5.69 -2.38 -12.39
C ILE A 142 -6.05 -1.10 -11.62
N HIS A 143 -7.28 -0.61 -11.75
CA HIS A 143 -7.74 0.58 -11.04
C HIS A 143 -7.67 0.42 -9.52
N CYS A 144 -8.05 -0.76 -8.98
CA CYS A 144 -7.91 -1.05 -7.54
C CYS A 144 -6.44 -0.95 -7.09
N TYR A 145 -5.51 -1.54 -7.84
CA TYR A 145 -4.09 -1.54 -7.48
C TYR A 145 -3.46 -0.14 -7.60
N GLU A 146 -3.79 0.63 -8.64
CA GLU A 146 -3.37 2.03 -8.79
C GLU A 146 -3.86 2.89 -7.62
N LYS A 147 -5.11 2.69 -7.19
CA LYS A 147 -5.70 3.41 -6.06
C LYS A 147 -5.02 3.06 -4.72
N VAL A 148 -4.54 1.84 -4.57
CA VAL A 148 -3.72 1.42 -3.42
C VAL A 148 -2.29 1.98 -3.50
N GLY A 149 -1.84 2.41 -4.69
CA GLY A 149 -0.54 3.04 -4.91
C GLY A 149 0.45 2.17 -5.70
N PHE A 150 0.02 1.04 -6.25
CA PHE A 150 0.86 0.29 -7.18
C PHE A 150 1.08 1.07 -8.47
N VAL A 151 2.27 0.95 -9.03
CA VAL A 151 2.69 1.63 -10.27
C VAL A 151 3.06 0.56 -11.31
N ALA A 152 2.52 0.69 -12.50
CA ALA A 152 2.92 -0.16 -13.63
C ALA A 152 4.37 0.12 -14.03
N ILE A 153 5.19 -0.93 -14.14
CA ILE A 153 6.61 -0.81 -14.49
C ILE A 153 6.97 -1.52 -15.80
N GLY A 154 6.04 -2.24 -16.40
CA GLY A 154 6.26 -2.91 -17.69
C GLY A 154 5.33 -4.07 -17.93
N THR A 155 5.75 -4.92 -18.87
CA THR A 155 5.09 -6.18 -19.20
C THR A 155 5.31 -7.18 -18.07
N GLY A 156 4.26 -7.93 -17.72
CA GLY A 156 4.30 -8.96 -16.69
C GLY A 156 4.86 -10.30 -17.16
N LYS A 157 4.35 -11.37 -16.58
CA LYS A 157 4.79 -12.75 -16.89
C LYS A 157 4.54 -13.16 -18.35
N THR A 158 3.54 -12.54 -18.97
CA THR A 158 3.23 -12.69 -20.40
C THR A 158 3.00 -11.33 -21.03
N ASP A 159 2.96 -11.26 -22.37
CA ASP A 159 2.67 -10.02 -23.10
C ASP A 159 1.26 -9.45 -22.80
N ASP A 160 0.36 -10.26 -22.26
CA ASP A 160 -1.00 -9.87 -21.90
C ASP A 160 -1.09 -9.32 -20.44
N ASP A 161 0.01 -9.36 -19.70
CA ASP A 161 0.07 -8.91 -18.30
C ASP A 161 0.73 -7.54 -18.17
N ILE A 162 0.35 -6.83 -17.13
CA ILE A 162 1.05 -5.65 -16.60
C ILE A 162 1.74 -6.06 -15.31
N HIS A 163 3.04 -5.82 -15.22
CA HIS A 163 3.76 -5.91 -13.97
C HIS A 163 3.62 -4.59 -13.20
N MET A 164 3.16 -4.68 -11.96
CA MET A 164 3.01 -3.50 -11.09
C MET A 164 3.78 -3.72 -9.79
N THR A 165 4.36 -2.64 -9.26
CA THR A 165 5.11 -2.66 -8.00
C THR A 165 4.61 -1.61 -7.03
N TYR A 166 4.77 -1.91 -5.75
CA TYR A 166 4.60 -0.99 -4.64
C TYR A 166 5.80 -1.14 -3.71
N ASN A 167 6.59 -0.10 -3.60
CA ASN A 167 7.68 -0.04 -2.65
C ASN A 167 7.36 0.98 -1.57
N LYS A 168 7.83 0.68 -0.35
CA LYS A 168 7.73 1.61 0.75
C LYS A 168 8.51 2.89 0.43
N PRO A 169 7.95 4.08 0.63
CA PRO A 169 8.72 5.30 0.49
C PRO A 169 9.87 5.30 1.50
N LYS A 170 11.06 5.70 1.07
CA LYS A 170 12.24 5.84 1.92
C LYS A 170 12.49 7.31 2.22
N LEU A 171 12.91 7.58 3.44
CA LEU A 171 13.40 8.89 3.85
C LEU A 171 14.93 8.85 3.79
N ILE A 172 15.50 9.62 2.86
CA ILE A 172 16.94 9.74 2.65
C ILE A 172 17.40 11.08 3.22
N GLN A 173 18.44 11.10 4.06
CA GLN A 173 18.94 12.32 4.64
C GLN A 173 19.28 13.35 3.55
N TYR A 174 18.80 14.58 3.72
CA TYR A 174 19.09 15.70 2.83
C TYR A 174 20.60 15.97 2.74
N THR A 175 21.04 16.34 1.54
CA THR A 175 22.40 16.82 1.26
C THR A 175 22.34 18.12 0.44
N SER A 176 23.44 18.83 0.34
CA SER A 176 23.47 20.06 -0.47
C SER A 176 23.18 19.83 -1.97
N TYR A 177 23.32 18.62 -2.46
CA TYR A 177 22.94 18.24 -3.84
C TYR A 177 21.43 18.28 -4.06
N ASP A 178 20.64 18.15 -3.00
CA ASP A 178 19.17 18.12 -3.05
C ASP A 178 18.56 19.53 -2.97
N TYR A 179 19.38 20.57 -2.81
CA TYR A 179 18.93 21.94 -2.58
C TYR A 179 17.91 22.41 -3.64
N GLU A 180 18.23 22.28 -4.91
CA GLU A 180 17.34 22.72 -5.97
C GLU A 180 16.09 21.85 -6.09
N PHE A 181 16.22 20.55 -5.91
CA PHE A 181 15.08 19.63 -5.89
C PHE A 181 14.06 20.03 -4.82
N VAL A 182 14.49 20.22 -3.58
CA VAL A 182 13.61 20.61 -2.46
C VAL A 182 12.95 21.97 -2.73
N TYR A 183 13.68 22.93 -3.30
CA TYR A 183 13.11 24.23 -3.69
C TYR A 183 11.99 24.07 -4.73
N GLN A 184 12.23 23.29 -5.78
CA GLN A 184 11.24 23.06 -6.84
C GLN A 184 10.00 22.36 -6.29
N VAL A 185 10.14 21.34 -5.44
CA VAL A 185 9.02 20.69 -4.76
C VAL A 185 8.23 21.69 -3.93
N LYS A 186 8.92 22.55 -3.16
CA LYS A 186 8.27 23.60 -2.35
C LYS A 186 7.49 24.57 -3.24
N LYS A 187 8.08 25.00 -4.36
CA LYS A 187 7.43 25.88 -5.34
C LYS A 187 6.18 25.20 -5.92
N GLU A 188 6.29 23.99 -6.45
CA GLU A 188 5.16 23.26 -7.04
C GLU A 188 3.98 23.07 -6.06
N VAL A 189 4.29 22.85 -4.77
CA VAL A 189 3.27 22.61 -3.75
C VAL A 189 2.64 23.92 -3.26
N TYR A 190 3.42 24.99 -3.09
CA TYR A 190 2.96 26.19 -2.39
C TYR A 190 2.69 27.39 -3.30
N GLN A 191 3.20 27.42 -4.54
CA GLN A 191 3.10 28.61 -5.40
C GLN A 191 1.66 29.10 -5.54
N LYS A 192 0.73 28.20 -5.86
CA LYS A 192 -0.68 28.55 -6.01
C LYS A 192 -1.26 29.24 -4.76
N TYR A 193 -0.95 28.71 -3.58
CA TYR A 193 -1.45 29.29 -2.31
C TYR A 193 -0.81 30.64 -1.99
N VAL A 194 0.49 30.80 -2.29
CA VAL A 194 1.19 32.07 -2.14
C VAL A 194 0.59 33.11 -3.08
N GLU A 195 0.35 32.78 -4.34
CA GLU A 195 -0.27 33.68 -5.32
C GLU A 195 -1.71 34.04 -4.95
N GLU A 196 -2.49 33.11 -4.43
CA GLU A 196 -3.85 33.38 -3.93
C GLU A 196 -3.85 34.33 -2.72
N CYS A 197 -2.86 34.22 -1.82
CA CYS A 197 -2.78 35.07 -0.62
C CYS A 197 -2.10 36.42 -0.84
N PHE A 198 -1.08 36.47 -1.70
CA PHE A 198 -0.17 37.62 -1.86
C PHE A 198 -0.12 38.18 -3.30
N GLY A 199 -0.83 37.58 -4.23
CA GLY A 199 -1.00 38.04 -5.61
C GLY A 199 0.09 37.56 -6.57
N THR A 200 1.30 37.27 -6.12
CA THR A 200 2.41 36.83 -6.98
C THR A 200 3.42 35.99 -6.23
N TRP A 201 4.12 35.12 -6.96
CA TRP A 201 5.30 34.43 -6.49
C TRP A 201 6.55 35.26 -6.74
N ASP A 202 7.04 35.97 -5.73
CA ASP A 202 8.30 36.68 -5.80
C ASP A 202 9.47 35.71 -5.63
N GLU A 203 10.18 35.43 -6.72
CA GLU A 203 11.24 34.42 -6.75
C GLU A 203 12.40 34.79 -5.81
N GLU A 204 12.80 36.05 -5.72
CA GLU A 204 13.90 36.52 -4.87
C GLU A 204 13.52 36.36 -3.39
N LEU A 205 12.33 36.82 -3.00
CA LEU A 205 11.82 36.66 -1.65
C LEU A 205 11.71 35.19 -1.25
N GLN A 206 11.13 34.38 -2.14
CA GLN A 206 10.96 32.95 -1.87
C GLN A 206 12.30 32.21 -1.74
N ARG A 207 13.29 32.55 -2.55
CA ARG A 207 14.66 32.00 -2.41
C ARG A 207 15.30 32.42 -1.09
N ASN A 208 15.13 33.64 -0.66
CA ASN A 208 15.67 34.12 0.62
C ASN A 208 15.02 33.40 1.80
N LEU A 209 13.69 33.23 1.81
CA LEU A 209 12.98 32.45 2.81
C LEU A 209 13.39 30.97 2.81
N TYR A 210 13.60 30.41 1.63
CA TYR A 210 14.07 29.04 1.49
C TYR A 210 15.49 28.84 2.04
N ASN A 211 16.41 29.80 1.78
CA ASN A 211 17.75 29.75 2.36
C ASN A 211 17.71 29.74 3.88
N GLN A 212 16.88 30.56 4.49
CA GLN A 212 16.68 30.56 5.96
C GLN A 212 16.13 29.23 6.45
N PHE A 213 15.15 28.65 5.75
CA PHE A 213 14.60 27.33 6.06
C PHE A 213 15.69 26.26 6.02
N ILE A 214 16.53 26.22 4.97
CA ILE A 214 17.60 25.23 4.85
C ILE A 214 18.63 25.38 5.97
N GLU A 215 19.04 26.59 6.33
CA GLU A 215 19.99 26.82 7.43
C GLU A 215 19.48 26.25 8.77
N ILE A 216 18.18 26.32 9.00
CA ILE A 216 17.56 25.85 10.25
C ILE A 216 17.28 24.34 10.22
N GLU A 217 16.82 23.80 9.09
CA GLU A 217 16.19 22.48 9.03
C GLU A 217 17.05 21.42 8.32
N LYS A 218 18.19 21.75 7.70
CA LYS A 218 18.98 20.80 6.89
C LYS A 218 19.32 19.48 7.58
N ASP A 219 19.54 19.50 8.90
CA ASP A 219 19.88 18.31 9.68
C ASP A 219 18.64 17.44 10.00
N ASN A 220 17.46 18.01 9.86
CA ASN A 220 16.16 17.36 10.10
C ASN A 220 15.34 17.18 8.82
N LEU A 221 15.97 17.39 7.66
CA LEU A 221 15.34 17.36 6.34
C LEU A 221 15.69 16.06 5.63
N TYR A 222 14.69 15.44 5.02
CA TYR A 222 14.81 14.17 4.33
C TYR A 222 14.14 14.24 2.97
N ILE A 223 14.76 13.62 1.97
CA ILE A 223 14.17 13.40 0.66
C ILE A 223 13.25 12.18 0.74
N ILE A 224 12.03 12.32 0.24
CA ILE A 224 11.10 11.20 0.07
C ILE A 224 11.42 10.54 -1.26
N GLN A 225 11.91 9.31 -1.20
CA GLN A 225 12.24 8.52 -2.39
C GLN A 225 11.29 7.35 -2.54
N LEU A 226 10.77 7.13 -3.75
CA LEU A 226 9.94 5.98 -4.11
C LEU A 226 10.48 5.34 -5.38
N ASN A 227 10.76 4.05 -5.37
CA ASN A 227 11.33 3.30 -6.50
C ASN A 227 12.62 3.92 -7.05
N GLY A 228 13.48 4.44 -6.17
CA GLY A 228 14.72 5.11 -6.56
C GLY A 228 14.56 6.51 -7.15
N LYS A 229 13.34 7.05 -7.18
CA LYS A 229 13.02 8.39 -7.66
C LYS A 229 12.65 9.30 -6.50
N ASP A 230 13.22 10.50 -6.47
CA ASP A 230 12.89 11.53 -5.51
C ASP A 230 11.54 12.15 -5.88
N ILE A 231 10.61 12.13 -4.93
CA ILE A 231 9.20 12.53 -5.15
C ILE A 231 8.71 13.60 -4.18
N GLY A 232 9.57 14.04 -3.27
CA GLY A 232 9.18 15.02 -2.27
C GLY A 232 10.21 15.17 -1.17
N PHE A 233 9.84 15.91 -0.14
CA PHE A 233 10.67 16.03 1.07
C PHE A 233 9.82 15.99 2.34
N TYR A 234 10.46 15.69 3.44
CA TYR A 234 9.93 15.68 4.80
C TYR A 234 10.91 16.36 5.73
N ASN A 235 10.42 17.12 6.70
CA ASN A 235 11.24 17.52 7.85
C ASN A 235 10.48 17.33 9.17
N GLY A 236 11.22 16.94 10.20
CA GLY A 236 10.70 16.78 11.55
C GLY A 236 11.82 16.63 12.54
N LYS A 237 11.59 17.07 13.78
CA LYS A 237 12.62 17.11 14.84
C LYS A 237 12.04 16.82 16.21
N THR A 238 12.89 16.32 17.10
CA THR A 238 12.57 16.24 18.53
C THR A 238 12.77 17.62 19.16
N LEU A 239 11.77 18.07 19.92
CA LEU A 239 11.81 19.33 20.65
C LEU A 239 12.48 19.16 22.04
N GLU A 240 12.79 20.27 22.70
CA GLU A 240 13.47 20.28 24.01
C GLU A 240 12.67 19.57 25.10
N ASP A 241 11.34 19.54 25.01
CA ASP A 241 10.45 18.87 25.95
C ASP A 241 10.30 17.35 25.68
N GLY A 242 11.02 16.82 24.67
CA GLY A 242 10.99 15.42 24.26
C GLY A 242 9.83 15.05 23.34
N SER A 243 8.96 15.98 22.98
CA SER A 243 7.94 15.78 21.94
C SER A 243 8.57 15.79 20.55
N TYR A 244 7.84 15.30 19.54
CA TYR A 244 8.30 15.29 18.15
C TYR A 244 7.42 16.18 17.27
N GLU A 245 8.04 17.15 16.60
CA GLU A 245 7.37 18.04 15.66
C GLU A 245 7.52 17.53 14.22
N ILE A 246 6.39 17.36 13.54
CA ILE A 246 6.31 17.11 12.10
C ILE A 246 6.14 18.46 11.41
N GLY A 247 7.15 18.92 10.70
CA GLY A 247 7.14 20.21 10.00
C GLY A 247 6.42 20.14 8.66
N ASN A 248 7.06 19.59 7.65
CA ASN A 248 6.49 19.50 6.31
C ASN A 248 6.53 18.06 5.79
N ILE A 249 5.49 17.68 5.04
CA ILE A 249 5.45 16.54 4.13
C ILE A 249 4.99 17.07 2.78
N CYS A 250 5.91 17.29 1.87
CA CYS A 250 5.65 17.81 0.54
C CYS A 250 5.92 16.73 -0.50
N ILE A 251 4.90 16.39 -1.28
CA ILE A 251 4.96 15.39 -2.35
C ILE A 251 4.55 16.07 -3.65
N ILE A 252 5.33 15.86 -4.72
CA ILE A 252 5.04 16.42 -6.04
C ILE A 252 3.67 15.96 -6.56
N PRO A 253 2.92 16.80 -7.31
CA PRO A 253 1.52 16.53 -7.68
C PRO A 253 1.26 15.15 -8.29
N GLY A 254 2.15 14.67 -9.17
CA GLY A 254 2.00 13.35 -9.81
C GLY A 254 2.00 12.13 -8.88
N TYR A 255 2.39 12.32 -7.61
CA TYR A 255 2.45 11.28 -6.58
C TYR A 255 1.47 11.50 -5.42
N GLN A 256 0.73 12.61 -5.42
CA GLN A 256 -0.31 12.88 -4.42
C GLN A 256 -1.53 11.98 -4.62
N GLY A 257 -2.33 11.83 -3.54
CA GLY A 257 -3.57 11.02 -3.58
C GLY A 257 -3.36 9.50 -3.62
N LYS A 258 -2.10 9.02 -3.57
CA LYS A 258 -1.73 7.58 -3.64
C LYS A 258 -1.40 6.96 -2.28
N GLY A 259 -1.77 7.60 -1.18
CA GLY A 259 -1.52 7.09 0.18
C GLY A 259 -0.08 7.24 0.69
N ILE A 260 0.86 7.77 -0.12
CA ILE A 260 2.29 7.90 0.24
C ILE A 260 2.48 8.74 1.51
N GLY A 261 1.84 9.91 1.58
CA GLY A 261 1.90 10.77 2.77
C GLY A 261 1.36 10.07 4.03
N THR A 262 0.27 9.34 3.89
CA THR A 262 -0.32 8.53 4.98
C THR A 262 0.66 7.45 5.45
N GLN A 263 1.35 6.78 4.53
CA GLN A 263 2.34 5.76 4.87
C GLN A 263 3.51 6.36 5.65
N ILE A 264 4.06 7.49 5.18
CA ILE A 264 5.16 8.20 5.86
C ILE A 264 4.73 8.62 7.26
N LEU A 265 3.54 9.25 7.42
CA LEU A 265 3.00 9.61 8.73
C LEU A 265 2.85 8.41 9.65
N THR A 266 2.33 7.29 9.13
CA THR A 266 2.18 6.06 9.91
C THR A 266 3.53 5.54 10.42
N ASP A 267 4.55 5.57 9.59
CA ASP A 267 5.89 5.13 9.97
C ASP A 267 6.54 6.07 11.00
N ILE A 268 6.35 7.38 10.85
CA ILE A 268 6.82 8.38 11.83
C ILE A 268 6.12 8.18 13.18
N ILE A 269 4.79 8.00 13.19
CA ILE A 269 4.03 7.71 14.41
C ILE A 269 4.52 6.43 15.10
N LYS A 270 4.82 5.38 14.33
CA LYS A 270 5.38 4.13 14.88
C LYS A 270 6.77 4.33 15.46
N LEU A 271 7.63 5.07 14.77
CA LEU A 271 9.01 5.35 15.19
C LEU A 271 9.06 6.15 16.49
N HIS A 272 8.15 7.11 16.64
CA HIS A 272 8.06 8.00 17.82
C HIS A 272 6.96 7.58 18.82
N LYS A 273 6.65 6.27 18.87
CA LYS A 273 5.64 5.73 19.77
C LYS A 273 6.02 6.03 21.25
N GLY A 274 5.14 6.74 21.95
CA GLY A 274 5.34 7.15 23.33
C GLY A 274 5.83 8.59 23.50
N GLN A 275 6.08 9.29 22.40
CA GLN A 275 6.29 10.75 22.39
C GLN A 275 5.00 11.47 21.99
N ASP A 276 4.82 12.68 22.50
CA ASP A 276 3.77 13.56 22.01
C ASP A 276 4.14 14.04 20.61
N LEU A 277 3.20 13.98 19.67
CA LEU A 277 3.41 14.37 18.28
C LEU A 277 2.71 15.69 17.98
N HIS A 278 3.45 16.65 17.45
CA HIS A 278 2.95 17.94 17.01
C HIS A 278 2.94 18.02 15.48
N LEU A 279 1.82 18.43 14.90
CA LEU A 279 1.67 18.72 13.48
C LEU A 279 1.06 20.10 13.30
N GLN A 280 1.75 20.98 12.59
CA GLN A 280 1.20 22.26 12.19
C GLN A 280 0.53 22.12 10.82
N TYR A 281 -0.70 22.61 10.68
CA TYR A 281 -1.40 22.63 9.40
C TYR A 281 -2.05 23.99 9.17
N PHE A 282 -2.08 24.42 7.92
CA PHE A 282 -2.83 25.61 7.54
C PHE A 282 -4.32 25.26 7.44
N LYS A 283 -5.14 25.95 8.23
CA LYS A 283 -6.59 25.85 8.14
C LYS A 283 -7.02 26.61 6.89
N GLN A 284 -7.66 25.92 5.95
CA GLN A 284 -8.31 26.54 4.78
C GLN A 284 -9.56 27.29 5.18
#